data_1f4d10cec6c81938afb0439d8a5c3a2e
#
_entry.id   1f4d10cec6c81938afb0439d8a5c3a2e
#
_cell.length_a   1.000
_cell.length_b   1.000
_cell.length_c   1.000
_cell.angle_alpha   90.00
_cell.angle_beta   90.00
_cell.angle_gamma   90.00
#
_symmetry.space_group_name_H-M   'P 1'
#
loop_
_entity.id
_entity.type
_entity.pdbx_description
1 polymer ?
#
loop_
_entity_poly.entity_id
_entity_poly.type
_entity_poly.pdbx_seq_one_letter_code
_entity_poly.pdbx_strand_id
1 'polypeptide(L)'
;MTRRSLGFLLLGVGGVVVAAPAVGRLLAQEAPNRREFTIVAKDFHYSPTRIEVMQDDLVKLTVRSEDIAHSFTIDEYRISKRVPAGASTTFEFQADRPGTFAFYCALTGDPGHKTMRGELVVRGR
;
A
#
# COMPACT_ATOMS: atom_id res chain seq x y z
N MET A 1 13.23 31.91 -51.41
CA MET A 1 13.32 31.48 -50.59
C MET A 1 13.69 31.12 -49.78
N THR A 2 13.64 31.10 -49.72
CA THR A 2 13.94 30.66 -48.89
C THR A 2 14.09 30.33 -48.19
N ARG A 3 13.95 30.25 -48.11
CA ARG A 3 14.02 29.90 -47.26
C ARG A 3 14.21 29.49 -46.59
N ARG A 4 14.19 29.46 -46.66
CA ARG A 4 14.28 29.01 -45.82
C ARG A 4 14.54 28.72 -45.00
N SER A 5 14.40 28.80 -44.87
CA SER A 5 14.61 28.51 -43.87
C SER A 5 14.58 28.01 -43.10
N LEU A 6 14.26 28.04 -43.19
CA LEU A 6 14.21 27.53 -42.27
C LEU A 6 14.68 27.06 -41.42
N GLY A 7 14.82 27.26 -41.56
CA GLY A 7 15.23 26.80 -40.66
C GLY A 7 15.25 26.58 -39.82
N PHE A 8 14.74 26.71 -39.52
CA PHE A 8 14.77 26.37 -38.66
C PHE A 8 14.73 26.04 -37.96
N LEU A 9 14.37 26.31 -38.13
CA LEU A 9 14.13 26.03 -37.31
C LEU A 9 14.21 25.40 -36.64
N LEU A 10 14.00 25.57 -36.96
CA LEU A 10 14.01 24.83 -36.36
C LEU A 10 14.57 24.36 -35.78
N LEU A 11 14.67 24.19 -35.79
CA LEU A 11 15.40 23.62 -35.35
C LEU A 11 15.86 23.52 -33.99
N GLY A 12 16.51 23.69 -33.35
CA GLY A 12 16.98 23.56 -32.01
C GLY A 12 15.96 23.26 -30.98
N VAL A 13 14.85 23.19 -31.44
CA VAL A 13 13.67 22.87 -30.62
C VAL A 13 13.83 21.53 -29.92
N GLY A 14 14.49 20.59 -30.55
CA GLY A 14 14.56 19.24 -29.99
C GLY A 14 15.26 19.15 -28.65
N GLY A 15 16.28 19.98 -28.44
CA GLY A 15 17.03 19.89 -27.19
C GLY A 15 16.18 20.16 -25.93
N VAL A 16 15.32 21.15 -26.03
CA VAL A 16 14.49 21.55 -24.92
C VAL A 16 13.50 20.45 -24.53
N VAL A 17 12.92 19.81 -25.52
CA VAL A 17 11.92 18.78 -25.30
C VAL A 17 12.52 17.57 -24.55
N VAL A 18 13.77 17.22 -24.84
CA VAL A 18 14.42 16.08 -24.26
C VAL A 18 14.59 16.24 -22.73
N ALA A 19 14.91 17.46 -22.27
CA ALA A 19 15.16 17.68 -20.85
C ALA A 19 13.91 17.46 -20.00
N ALA A 20 12.76 17.91 -20.47
CA ALA A 20 11.53 17.82 -19.70
C ALA A 20 11.10 16.37 -19.41
N PRO A 21 11.11 15.45 -20.37
CA PRO A 21 10.75 14.07 -20.08
C PRO A 21 11.68 13.39 -19.09
N ALA A 22 12.96 13.72 -19.10
CA ALA A 22 13.91 13.11 -18.18
C ALA A 22 13.60 13.50 -16.74
N VAL A 23 13.28 14.78 -16.49
CA VAL A 23 12.94 15.25 -15.13
C VAL A 23 11.67 14.58 -14.63
N GLY A 24 10.65 14.48 -15.47
CA GLY A 24 9.40 13.84 -15.08
C GLY A 24 9.59 12.38 -14.70
N ARG A 25 10.45 11.69 -15.45
CA ARG A 25 10.71 10.28 -15.18
C ARG A 25 11.41 10.08 -13.83
N LEU A 26 12.35 10.94 -13.47
CA LEU A 26 13.02 10.86 -12.18
C LEU A 26 12.04 11.06 -11.02
N LEU A 27 11.16 12.04 -11.14
CA LEU A 27 10.17 12.27 -10.09
C LEU A 27 9.23 11.08 -9.92
N ALA A 28 8.82 10.46 -11.04
CA ALA A 28 7.96 9.30 -10.98
C ALA A 28 8.64 8.11 -10.29
N GLN A 29 9.95 7.93 -10.51
CA GLN A 29 10.69 6.84 -9.89
C GLN A 29 10.84 7.03 -8.39
N GLU A 30 10.80 8.24 -7.90
CA GLU A 30 10.92 8.53 -6.48
C GLU A 30 9.61 8.46 -5.74
N ALA A 31 8.49 8.44 -6.46
CA ALA A 31 7.18 8.37 -5.83
C ALA A 31 6.94 6.96 -5.28
N PRO A 32 6.39 6.84 -4.07
CA PRO A 32 6.06 5.52 -3.54
C PRO A 32 4.91 4.89 -4.31
N ASN A 33 4.93 3.57 -4.41
CA ASN A 33 3.80 2.85 -4.98
C ASN A 33 2.67 2.80 -3.96
N ARG A 34 1.46 2.97 -4.45
CA ARG A 34 0.27 2.84 -3.61
C ARG A 34 -0.35 1.48 -3.83
N ARG A 35 -0.67 0.83 -2.74
CA ARG A 35 -1.28 -0.51 -2.77
C ARG A 35 -2.52 -0.49 -1.87
N GLU A 36 -3.61 -1.06 -2.35
CA GLU A 36 -4.85 -1.11 -1.59
C GLU A 36 -5.29 -2.55 -1.44
N PHE A 37 -5.73 -2.89 -0.23
CA PHE A 37 -6.22 -4.23 0.08
C PHE A 37 -7.45 -4.12 0.95
N THR A 38 -8.31 -5.13 0.85
CA THR A 38 -9.41 -5.33 1.78
C THR A 38 -9.26 -6.70 2.39
N ILE A 39 -9.31 -6.75 3.72
CA ILE A 39 -9.30 -8.00 4.47
C ILE A 39 -10.65 -8.13 5.14
N VAL A 40 -11.28 -9.28 4.98
CA VAL A 40 -12.54 -9.59 5.64
C VAL A 40 -12.27 -10.42 6.88
N ALA A 41 -12.84 -10.00 8.00
CA ALA A 41 -12.78 -10.73 9.25
C ALA A 41 -14.13 -11.41 9.48
N LYS A 42 -14.13 -12.73 9.62
CA LYS A 42 -15.34 -13.51 9.77
C LYS A 42 -14.98 -14.86 10.35
N ASP A 43 -15.80 -15.36 11.27
CA ASP A 43 -15.64 -16.69 11.85
C ASP A 43 -14.25 -16.89 12.43
N PHE A 44 -13.68 -15.85 13.05
CA PHE A 44 -12.34 -15.87 13.63
C PHE A 44 -11.24 -16.15 12.61
N HIS A 45 -11.44 -15.69 11.37
CA HIS A 45 -10.46 -15.80 10.29
C HIS A 45 -10.37 -14.48 9.55
N TYR A 46 -9.20 -14.23 8.97
CA TYR A 46 -9.01 -13.15 8.01
C TYR A 46 -8.97 -13.73 6.60
N SER A 47 -9.53 -13.00 5.64
CA SER A 47 -9.49 -13.39 4.23
C SER A 47 -9.17 -12.17 3.40
N PRO A 48 -8.03 -12.13 2.70
CA PRO A 48 -6.95 -13.11 2.68
C PRO A 48 -6.15 -13.16 3.98
N THR A 49 -5.44 -14.27 4.19
CA THR A 49 -4.58 -14.43 5.37
C THR A 49 -3.17 -13.92 5.14
N ARG A 50 -2.87 -13.50 3.92
CA ARG A 50 -1.53 -13.03 3.57
C ARG A 50 -1.63 -11.91 2.57
N ILE A 51 -0.94 -10.80 2.85
CA ILE A 51 -0.78 -9.72 1.89
C ILE A 51 0.71 -9.47 1.69
N GLU A 52 1.08 -9.10 0.48
CA GLU A 52 2.48 -8.95 0.09
C GLU A 52 2.67 -7.62 -0.61
N VAL A 53 3.66 -6.86 -0.15
CA VAL A 53 3.99 -5.54 -0.68
C VAL A 53 5.49 -5.42 -0.81
N MET A 54 5.93 -4.35 -1.46
CA MET A 54 7.35 -4.01 -1.54
C MET A 54 7.69 -2.98 -0.48
N GLN A 55 8.94 -3.00 -0.06
CA GLN A 55 9.45 -2.00 0.89
C GLN A 55 9.14 -0.60 0.37
N ASP A 56 8.70 0.27 1.27
CA ASP A 56 8.35 1.66 1.05
C ASP A 56 7.04 1.89 0.30
N ASP A 57 6.29 0.84 -0.01
CA ASP A 57 4.94 1.02 -0.54
C ASP A 57 4.06 1.72 0.50
N LEU A 58 3.17 2.59 0.01
CA LEU A 58 2.09 3.15 0.82
C LEU A 58 0.91 2.19 0.73
N VAL A 59 0.52 1.65 1.87
CA VAL A 59 -0.53 0.62 1.94
C VAL A 59 -1.78 1.23 2.54
N LYS A 60 -2.88 1.16 1.79
CA LYS A 60 -4.20 1.50 2.29
C LYS A 60 -4.94 0.20 2.55
N LEU A 61 -5.28 -0.04 3.79
CA LEU A 61 -5.87 -1.29 4.21
C LEU A 61 -7.25 -1.03 4.79
N THR A 62 -8.24 -1.76 4.27
CA THR A 62 -9.59 -1.76 4.82
C THR A 62 -9.82 -3.13 5.44
N VAL A 63 -10.18 -3.16 6.71
CA VAL A 63 -10.56 -4.39 7.39
C VAL A 63 -12.05 -4.30 7.66
N ARG A 64 -12.79 -5.29 7.17
CA ARG A 64 -14.24 -5.32 7.29
C ARG A 64 -14.67 -6.54 8.07
N SER A 65 -15.49 -6.34 9.09
CA SER A 65 -16.10 -7.44 9.83
C SER A 65 -17.45 -7.81 9.21
N GLU A 66 -17.67 -9.09 9.01
CA GLU A 66 -18.95 -9.59 8.53
C GLU A 66 -19.76 -10.26 9.65
N ASP A 67 -19.26 -10.19 10.88
CA ASP A 67 -19.98 -10.75 12.02
C ASP A 67 -19.75 -9.88 13.26
N ILE A 68 -19.00 -10.37 14.23
CA ILE A 68 -18.78 -9.67 15.49
C ILE A 68 -17.61 -8.69 15.38
N ALA A 69 -17.34 -7.96 16.45
CA ALA A 69 -16.18 -7.07 16.47
C ALA A 69 -14.90 -7.90 16.45
N HIS A 70 -13.91 -7.37 15.76
CA HIS A 70 -12.57 -7.94 15.67
C HIS A 70 -11.56 -6.81 15.82
N SER A 71 -10.27 -7.13 15.79
CA SER A 71 -9.24 -6.12 15.68
C SER A 71 -8.19 -6.55 14.66
N PHE A 72 -7.36 -5.60 14.27
CA PHE A 72 -6.24 -5.85 13.36
C PHE A 72 -5.01 -5.18 13.96
N THR A 73 -4.03 -5.99 14.33
CA THR A 73 -2.86 -5.54 15.05
C THR A 73 -1.61 -6.07 14.39
N ILE A 74 -0.64 -5.19 14.12
CA ILE A 74 0.71 -5.55 13.70
C ILE A 74 1.65 -4.85 14.66
N ASP A 75 2.27 -5.61 15.55
CA ASP A 75 3.08 -5.03 16.62
C ASP A 75 4.26 -4.23 16.09
N GLU A 76 4.95 -4.78 15.11
CA GLU A 76 6.18 -4.16 14.58
C GLU A 76 5.91 -2.81 13.91
N TYR A 77 4.70 -2.60 13.42
CA TYR A 77 4.30 -1.35 12.80
C TYR A 77 3.47 -0.47 13.74
N ARG A 78 3.28 -0.92 14.97
CA ARG A 78 2.50 -0.19 15.97
C ARG A 78 1.09 0.11 15.46
N ILE A 79 0.51 -0.84 14.77
CA ILE A 79 -0.85 -0.74 14.26
C ILE A 79 -1.74 -1.55 15.17
N SER A 80 -2.81 -0.93 15.64
CA SER A 80 -3.84 -1.61 16.42
C SER A 80 -5.16 -0.93 16.13
N LYS A 81 -6.03 -1.60 15.38
CA LYS A 81 -7.29 -1.03 14.93
C LYS A 81 -8.43 -1.94 15.33
N ARG A 82 -9.45 -1.34 15.96
CA ARG A 82 -10.68 -2.06 16.25
C ARG A 82 -11.61 -1.97 15.05
N VAL A 83 -12.25 -3.08 14.73
CA VAL A 83 -13.23 -3.18 13.66
C VAL A 83 -14.56 -3.56 14.30
N PRO A 84 -15.50 -2.62 14.38
CA PRO A 84 -16.80 -2.92 14.98
C PRO A 84 -17.56 -3.97 14.19
N ALA A 85 -18.51 -4.63 14.87
CA ALA A 85 -19.34 -5.65 14.23
C ALA A 85 -20.03 -5.09 12.99
N GLY A 86 -19.91 -5.80 11.88
CA GLY A 86 -20.57 -5.43 10.63
C GLY A 86 -20.06 -4.15 9.98
N ALA A 87 -18.93 -3.61 10.43
CA ALA A 87 -18.40 -2.34 9.94
C ALA A 87 -17.01 -2.53 9.36
N SER A 88 -16.47 -1.42 8.82
CA SER A 88 -15.14 -1.40 8.23
C SER A 88 -14.29 -0.34 8.92
N THR A 89 -12.99 -0.59 8.99
CA THR A 89 -12.00 0.37 9.44
C THR A 89 -10.94 0.47 8.36
N THR A 90 -10.63 1.68 7.92
CA THR A 90 -9.64 1.94 6.86
C THR A 90 -8.52 2.79 7.42
N PHE A 91 -7.29 2.43 7.10
CA PHE A 91 -6.12 3.18 7.53
C PHE A 91 -4.99 2.99 6.53
N GLU A 92 -3.98 3.86 6.65
CA GLU A 92 -2.81 3.84 5.76
C GLU A 92 -1.55 3.72 6.59
N PHE A 93 -0.54 3.06 6.02
CA PHE A 93 0.78 3.00 6.61
C PHE A 93 1.82 2.79 5.50
N GLN A 94 3.06 3.17 5.80
CA GLN A 94 4.17 2.92 4.88
C GLN A 94 4.87 1.63 5.30
N ALA A 95 5.06 0.73 4.35
CA ALA A 95 5.72 -0.54 4.60
C ALA A 95 7.24 -0.35 4.54
N ASP A 96 7.79 0.36 5.52
CA ASP A 96 9.19 0.79 5.47
C ASP A 96 10.17 -0.25 5.96
N ARG A 97 9.69 -1.36 6.51
CA ARG A 97 10.54 -2.37 7.12
C ARG A 97 10.33 -3.71 6.41
N PRO A 98 11.37 -4.26 5.75
CA PRO A 98 11.23 -5.57 5.11
C PRO A 98 11.14 -6.68 6.14
N GLY A 99 10.45 -7.75 5.77
CA GLY A 99 10.28 -8.92 6.61
C GLY A 99 8.89 -9.50 6.51
N THR A 100 8.63 -10.50 7.35
CA THR A 100 7.32 -11.13 7.49
C THR A 100 6.81 -10.83 8.88
N PHE A 101 5.64 -10.21 8.94
CA PHE A 101 5.07 -9.75 10.21
C PHE A 101 3.69 -10.36 10.39
N ALA A 102 3.41 -10.86 11.59
CA ALA A 102 2.09 -11.38 11.89
C ALA A 102 1.10 -10.23 12.07
N PHE A 103 -0.10 -10.37 11.54
CA PHE A 103 -1.22 -9.58 12.02
C PHE A 103 -2.20 -10.50 12.75
N TYR A 104 -2.90 -9.95 13.72
CA TYR A 104 -3.74 -10.78 14.58
C TYR A 104 -4.82 -9.93 15.24
N CYS A 105 -5.78 -10.63 15.86
CA CYS A 105 -6.84 -10.00 16.64
C CYS A 105 -6.42 -9.96 18.11
N ALA A 106 -6.44 -8.77 18.70
CA ALA A 106 -6.02 -8.58 20.10
C ALA A 106 -7.20 -8.58 21.08
N LEU A 107 -8.43 -8.80 20.61
CA LEU A 107 -9.58 -8.84 21.50
C LEU A 107 -9.56 -10.11 22.33
N THR A 108 -10.11 -10.03 23.54
CA THR A 108 -10.05 -11.12 24.49
C THR A 108 -11.43 -11.61 24.94
N GLY A 109 -12.50 -11.01 24.41
CA GLY A 109 -13.86 -11.36 24.85
C GLY A 109 -14.32 -12.75 24.46
N ASP A 110 -13.72 -13.35 23.45
CA ASP A 110 -14.05 -14.68 22.97
C ASP A 110 -12.74 -15.42 22.67
N PRO A 111 -12.60 -16.68 23.11
CA PRO A 111 -11.35 -17.43 22.88
C PRO A 111 -10.97 -17.57 21.40
N GLY A 112 -11.96 -17.55 20.50
CA GLY A 112 -11.68 -17.66 19.06
C GLY A 112 -10.81 -16.56 18.53
N HIS A 113 -10.81 -15.37 19.13
CA HIS A 113 -9.95 -14.28 18.67
C HIS A 113 -8.48 -14.65 18.71
N LYS A 114 -8.08 -15.54 19.61
CA LYS A 114 -6.66 -15.90 19.73
C LYS A 114 -6.13 -16.69 18.55
N THR A 115 -6.99 -17.26 17.74
CA THR A 115 -6.58 -18.04 16.56
C THR A 115 -6.60 -17.24 15.28
N MET A 116 -7.06 -15.99 15.33
CA MET A 116 -7.11 -15.13 14.15
C MET A 116 -5.73 -14.57 13.85
N ARG A 117 -5.12 -15.04 12.77
CA ARG A 117 -3.77 -14.61 12.41
C ARG A 117 -3.61 -14.58 10.89
N GLY A 118 -2.71 -13.73 10.45
CA GLY A 118 -2.28 -13.68 9.07
C GLY A 118 -0.88 -13.10 8.98
N GLU A 119 -0.41 -12.85 7.76
CA GLU A 119 0.94 -12.37 7.52
C GLU A 119 0.95 -11.19 6.57
N LEU A 120 1.72 -10.18 6.95
CA LEU A 120 2.14 -9.12 6.04
C LEU A 120 3.56 -9.42 5.62
N VAL A 121 3.79 -9.59 4.32
CA VAL A 121 5.12 -9.82 3.77
C VAL A 121 5.56 -8.55 3.07
N VAL A 122 6.67 -7.98 3.52
CA VAL A 122 7.27 -6.78 2.92
C VAL A 122 8.59 -7.22 2.31
N ARG A 123 8.65 -7.19 0.98
CA ARG A 123 9.87 -7.59 0.28
C ARG A 123 10.82 -6.41 0.21
N GLY A 124 12.10 -6.68 0.46
CA GLY A 124 13.14 -5.67 0.34
C GLY A 124 13.33 -5.21 -1.09
N ARG A 125 13.71 -3.96 -1.27
CA ARG A 125 14.07 -3.39 -2.56
C ARG A 125 15.55 -3.55 -2.85
#